data_82df69e03725f019ec01100ba7243b51
#
_entry.id   82df69e03725f019ec01100ba7243b51
#
_cell.length_a   1.000
_cell.length_b   1.000
_cell.length_c   1.000
_cell.angle_alpha   90.00
_cell.angle_beta   90.00
_cell.angle_gamma   90.00
#
_symmetry.space_group_name_H-M   'P 1'
#
loop_
_entity.id
_entity.type
_entity.pdbx_description
1 polymer ?
#
loop_
_entity_poly.entity_id
_entity_poly.type
_entity_poly.pdbx_seq_one_letter_code
_entity_poly.pdbx_strand_id
1 'polypeptide(L)'
;SVVEQSRYNDWLANVDSSGAQKVYNPNDTWAGGSSIINQKQVIWYTIAINADDQLRQRMAWALSQIFVIGEEGSKHQQATERFTKYYDIFVRNAFGNYRDILGEVTYHPQMAYYLTYERNTKATSDTFPDENYAREVMQLFTIGLWQLNEDGTFKYANGELIPTYDNENIAEFARVFTGFDRPAKFVNGYASYIPGLSYPNFEEYQNQNYVVGEILWKNNGNANNPLLHDYTEKYDLDGQPFEHPWGAAGGEAAARADIDYVLDHLFNHPNTPPFVARQLIQRFTVSNPSPTYIYDVAQSFKNGTFTIGSTNFGSGNRGDLEAVIASILLHPEARTSSLGLDQTYGKLREPLIKLMSYARALNIESLNTYGLLPFANLYEKLAQEPYEYPNVFNFYRPDFQPNGRILDNDLNGPE
;
A
#
# COMPACT_ATOMS: atom_id res chain seq x y z
N SER A 1 14.93 5.39 -7.69
CA SER A 1 15.91 5.73 -8.73
C SER A 1 16.86 4.56 -9.02
N VAL A 2 17.87 4.76 -9.84
CA VAL A 2 18.86 3.74 -10.25
C VAL A 2 19.58 3.08 -9.07
N VAL A 3 19.76 3.77 -7.94
CA VAL A 3 20.47 3.24 -6.76
C VAL A 3 19.60 2.23 -5.99
N GLU A 4 18.33 2.46 -5.91
CA GLU A 4 17.38 1.57 -5.20
C GLU A 4 17.09 0.31 -6.04
N GLN A 5 16.95 0.49 -7.34
CA GLN A 5 16.88 -0.61 -8.31
C GLN A 5 18.15 -1.48 -8.24
N SER A 6 19.32 -0.87 -8.08
CA SER A 6 20.58 -1.56 -7.95
C SER A 6 20.67 -2.39 -6.66
N ARG A 7 20.23 -1.86 -5.50
CA ARG A 7 20.25 -2.61 -4.23
C ARG A 7 19.32 -3.82 -4.25
N TYR A 8 18.15 -3.69 -4.83
CA TYR A 8 17.25 -4.81 -5.04
C TYR A 8 17.83 -5.81 -6.06
N ASN A 9 18.40 -5.31 -7.15
CA ASN A 9 19.07 -6.14 -8.15
C ASN A 9 20.35 -6.78 -7.61
N ASP A 10 21.10 -6.09 -6.75
CA ASP A 10 22.27 -6.66 -6.06
C ASP A 10 21.87 -7.79 -5.12
N TRP A 11 20.72 -7.65 -4.47
CA TRP A 11 20.16 -8.72 -3.65
C TRP A 11 19.70 -9.90 -4.51
N LEU A 12 19.01 -9.67 -5.64
CA LEU A 12 18.66 -10.70 -6.61
C LEU A 12 19.88 -11.35 -7.25
N ALA A 13 20.92 -10.58 -7.57
CA ALA A 13 22.19 -11.10 -8.14
C ALA A 13 22.98 -11.97 -7.15
N ASN A 14 22.65 -11.95 -5.87
CA ASN A 14 23.20 -12.82 -4.84
C ASN A 14 22.49 -14.19 -4.72
N VAL A 15 21.71 -14.57 -5.71
CA VAL A 15 21.21 -15.95 -5.84
C VAL A 15 22.34 -16.84 -6.35
N ASP A 16 22.51 -18.00 -5.77
CA ASP A 16 23.52 -18.95 -6.24
C ASP A 16 23.07 -19.67 -7.53
N SER A 17 23.98 -20.41 -8.14
CA SER A 17 23.72 -21.15 -9.39
C SER A 17 22.64 -22.23 -9.26
N SER A 18 22.16 -22.54 -8.05
CA SER A 18 21.05 -23.44 -7.79
C SER A 18 19.71 -22.70 -7.66
N GLY A 19 19.73 -21.35 -7.76
CA GLY A 19 18.56 -20.50 -7.51
C GLY A 19 18.28 -20.30 -6.01
N ALA A 20 19.12 -20.85 -5.12
CA ALA A 20 19.04 -20.60 -3.69
C ALA A 20 19.66 -19.25 -3.37
N GLN A 21 18.93 -18.41 -2.67
CA GLN A 21 19.44 -17.09 -2.29
C GLN A 21 20.68 -17.22 -1.41
N LYS A 22 21.79 -16.62 -1.82
CA LYS A 22 23.04 -16.59 -1.05
C LYS A 22 22.88 -15.89 0.32
N VAL A 23 21.78 -15.18 0.49
CA VAL A 23 21.40 -14.49 1.73
C VAL A 23 21.00 -15.48 2.83
N TYR A 24 20.59 -16.68 2.47
CA TYR A 24 20.18 -17.71 3.42
C TYR A 24 21.02 -18.96 3.26
N ASN A 25 21.91 -19.21 4.21
CA ASN A 25 22.50 -20.51 4.43
C ASN A 25 21.69 -21.22 5.53
N PRO A 26 20.95 -22.30 5.23
CA PRO A 26 20.19 -23.03 6.24
C PRO A 26 21.08 -23.64 7.34
N ASN A 27 22.39 -23.72 7.08
CA ASN A 27 23.41 -24.14 8.06
C ASN A 27 24.03 -22.95 8.79
N ASP A 28 23.65 -21.72 8.49
CA ASP A 28 24.12 -20.54 9.20
C ASP A 28 23.34 -20.46 10.51
N THR A 29 23.92 -21.03 11.55
CA THR A 29 23.36 -21.05 12.91
C THR A 29 23.14 -19.66 13.49
N TRP A 30 23.60 -18.63 12.76
CA TRP A 30 23.49 -17.25 13.13
C TRP A 30 22.07 -16.68 12.97
N ALA A 31 21.29 -17.20 12.06
CA ALA A 31 19.93 -16.75 11.82
C ALA A 31 18.92 -17.21 12.91
N GLY A 32 19.38 -17.81 14.01
CA GLY A 32 18.52 -18.18 15.14
C GLY A 32 17.34 -19.07 14.77
N GLY A 33 17.49 -19.93 13.75
CA GLY A 33 16.38 -20.72 13.22
C GLY A 33 15.40 -19.91 12.39
N SER A 34 15.74 -18.68 12.01
CA SER A 34 14.89 -17.84 11.13
C SER A 34 14.71 -18.56 9.81
N SER A 35 13.48 -18.97 9.60
CA SER A 35 13.07 -19.61 8.37
C SER A 35 13.21 -18.61 7.20
N ILE A 36 13.15 -19.13 5.99
CA ILE A 36 12.93 -18.37 4.74
C ILE A 36 11.84 -17.29 4.89
N ILE A 37 10.95 -17.44 5.86
CA ILE A 37 9.83 -16.54 6.17
C ILE A 37 10.32 -15.11 6.50
N ASN A 38 11.43 -14.93 7.17
CA ASN A 38 11.88 -13.62 7.69
C ASN A 38 12.85 -12.85 6.79
N GLN A 39 13.12 -13.32 5.59
CA GLN A 39 14.08 -12.66 4.68
C GLN A 39 13.64 -11.24 4.28
N LYS A 40 12.37 -11.05 4.00
CA LYS A 40 11.81 -9.74 3.62
C LYS A 40 11.95 -8.71 4.73
N GLN A 41 11.78 -9.11 5.99
CA GLN A 41 12.00 -8.24 7.15
C GLN A 41 13.48 -7.86 7.29
N VAL A 42 14.38 -8.82 7.15
CA VAL A 42 15.84 -8.57 7.19
C VAL A 42 16.28 -7.58 6.11
N ILE A 43 15.75 -7.73 4.90
CA ILE A 43 15.99 -6.80 3.79
C ILE A 43 15.50 -5.41 4.18
N TRP A 44 14.27 -5.31 4.68
CA TRP A 44 13.68 -4.04 5.10
C TRP A 44 14.52 -3.35 6.19
N TYR A 45 14.93 -4.07 7.24
CA TYR A 45 15.78 -3.51 8.30
C TYR A 45 17.10 -3.00 7.78
N THR A 46 17.73 -3.78 6.92
CA THR A 46 19.02 -3.43 6.33
C THR A 46 18.93 -2.15 5.52
N ILE A 47 17.89 -2.00 4.70
CA ILE A 47 17.63 -0.79 3.92
C ILE A 47 17.27 0.37 4.84
N ALA A 48 16.35 0.19 5.77
CA ALA A 48 15.91 1.25 6.70
C ALA A 48 17.06 1.85 7.52
N ILE A 49 18.07 1.03 7.86
CA ILE A 49 19.24 1.47 8.63
C ILE A 49 20.30 2.09 7.72
N ASN A 50 20.61 1.48 6.58
CA ASN A 50 21.78 1.86 5.78
C ASN A 50 21.50 2.84 4.63
N ALA A 51 20.24 2.99 4.21
CA ALA A 51 19.92 3.85 3.08
C ALA A 51 20.26 5.33 3.33
N ASP A 52 20.80 6.01 2.31
CA ASP A 52 21.10 7.44 2.37
C ASP A 52 19.85 8.29 2.16
N ASP A 53 18.88 7.77 1.41
CA ASP A 53 17.62 8.43 1.01
C ASP A 53 16.50 8.25 2.06
N GLN A 54 16.78 8.57 3.32
CA GLN A 54 15.89 8.31 4.45
C GLN A 54 14.48 8.86 4.30
N LEU A 55 14.30 10.02 3.67
CA LEU A 55 12.96 10.57 3.45
C LEU A 55 12.15 9.67 2.52
N ARG A 56 12.75 9.13 1.48
CA ARG A 56 12.12 8.16 0.57
C ARG A 56 11.71 6.89 1.31
N GLN A 57 12.60 6.35 2.13
CA GLN A 57 12.31 5.15 2.91
C GLN A 57 11.20 5.38 3.94
N ARG A 58 11.15 6.57 4.55
CA ARG A 58 10.06 6.96 5.45
C ARG A 58 8.74 7.15 4.74
N MET A 59 8.76 7.71 3.52
CA MET A 59 7.56 7.85 2.72
C MET A 59 7.03 6.47 2.28
N ALA A 60 7.91 5.58 1.84
CA ALA A 60 7.55 4.20 1.51
C ALA A 60 6.92 3.47 2.72
N TRP A 61 7.50 3.64 3.92
CA TRP A 61 6.93 3.09 5.14
C TRP A 61 5.55 3.67 5.47
N ALA A 62 5.36 4.97 5.34
CA ALA A 62 4.07 5.62 5.56
C ALA A 62 2.99 5.09 4.58
N LEU A 63 3.33 4.97 3.30
CA LEU A 63 2.44 4.43 2.27
C LEU A 63 2.10 2.95 2.51
N SER A 64 3.07 2.13 2.92
CA SER A 64 2.83 0.71 3.22
C SER A 64 1.89 0.49 4.40
N GLN A 65 1.73 1.48 5.26
CA GLN A 65 0.79 1.47 6.37
C GLN A 65 -0.62 1.97 5.99
N ILE A 66 -0.77 2.55 4.80
CA ILE A 66 -2.06 2.85 4.18
C ILE A 66 -2.49 1.65 3.33
N PHE A 67 -1.61 1.20 2.45
CA PHE A 67 -1.83 0.07 1.54
C PHE A 67 -1.33 -1.23 2.18
N VAL A 68 -2.01 -1.66 3.22
CA VAL A 68 -1.58 -2.79 4.05
C VAL A 68 -1.71 -4.12 3.31
N ILE A 69 -0.68 -4.96 3.44
CA ILE A 69 -0.73 -6.39 3.16
C ILE A 69 -0.09 -7.14 4.35
N GLY A 70 -0.74 -8.20 4.84
CA GLY A 70 -0.22 -8.97 5.95
C GLY A 70 0.24 -10.38 5.56
N GLU A 71 1.06 -10.97 6.42
CA GLU A 71 1.45 -12.38 6.33
C GLU A 71 0.41 -13.30 6.94
N GLU A 72 -0.31 -12.85 7.95
CA GLU A 72 -1.28 -13.66 8.69
C GLU A 72 -2.36 -14.20 7.75
N GLY A 73 -2.60 -15.50 7.84
CA GLY A 73 -3.50 -16.19 6.92
C GLY A 73 -2.94 -16.44 5.51
N SER A 74 -1.75 -15.92 5.17
CA SER A 74 -1.13 -16.11 3.87
C SER A 74 -0.47 -17.48 3.76
N LYS A 75 -0.90 -18.29 2.78
CA LYS A 75 -0.18 -19.50 2.37
C LYS A 75 1.16 -19.19 1.70
N HIS A 76 1.50 -17.92 1.53
CA HIS A 76 2.62 -17.41 0.74
C HIS A 76 3.62 -16.60 1.58
N GLN A 77 3.66 -16.82 2.89
CA GLN A 77 4.61 -16.15 3.80
C GLN A 77 6.06 -16.21 3.33
N GLN A 78 6.42 -17.28 2.64
CA GLN A 78 7.76 -17.49 2.11
C GLN A 78 8.05 -16.76 0.79
N ALA A 79 7.07 -16.09 0.20
CA ALA A 79 7.23 -15.40 -1.08
C ALA A 79 7.89 -14.02 -0.89
N THR A 80 9.14 -14.00 -0.45
CA THR A 80 9.92 -12.80 -0.16
C THR A 80 9.84 -11.78 -1.29
N GLU A 81 10.00 -12.21 -2.54
CA GLU A 81 10.00 -11.32 -3.71
C GLU A 81 8.63 -10.66 -3.93
N ARG A 82 7.53 -11.34 -3.64
CA ARG A 82 6.21 -10.74 -3.77
C ARG A 82 6.02 -9.58 -2.79
N PHE A 83 6.45 -9.77 -1.55
CA PHE A 83 6.36 -8.74 -0.52
C PHE A 83 7.31 -7.57 -0.79
N THR A 84 8.55 -7.86 -1.17
CA THR A 84 9.53 -6.80 -1.46
C THR A 84 9.15 -6.01 -2.70
N LYS A 85 8.66 -6.65 -3.77
CA LYS A 85 8.17 -5.95 -4.96
C LYS A 85 6.92 -5.13 -4.70
N TYR A 86 6.03 -5.61 -3.83
CA TYR A 86 4.91 -4.80 -3.37
C TYR A 86 5.40 -3.54 -2.65
N TYR A 87 6.36 -3.68 -1.75
CA TYR A 87 6.95 -2.54 -1.04
C TYR A 87 7.68 -1.59 -1.97
N ASP A 88 8.31 -2.10 -3.02
CA ASP A 88 9.00 -1.30 -4.04
C ASP A 88 8.07 -0.36 -4.80
N ILE A 89 6.77 -0.63 -4.86
CA ILE A 89 5.78 0.33 -5.39
C ILE A 89 5.91 1.65 -4.64
N PHE A 90 5.98 1.59 -3.31
CA PHE A 90 6.04 2.77 -2.46
C PHE A 90 7.41 3.46 -2.50
N VAL A 91 8.48 2.68 -2.62
CA VAL A 91 9.84 3.24 -2.74
C VAL A 91 9.99 4.01 -4.05
N ARG A 92 9.55 3.43 -5.17
CA ARG A 92 9.62 4.09 -6.49
C ARG A 92 8.75 5.33 -6.55
N ASN A 93 7.53 5.24 -6.04
CA ASN A 93 6.53 6.29 -6.09
C ASN A 93 6.51 7.20 -4.86
N ALA A 94 7.53 7.14 -3.99
CA ALA A 94 7.56 7.93 -2.75
C ALA A 94 7.38 9.45 -2.98
N PHE A 95 7.82 9.97 -4.13
CA PHE A 95 7.63 11.34 -4.60
C PHE A 95 6.95 11.39 -5.97
N GLY A 96 6.26 10.31 -6.36
CA GLY A 96 5.50 10.18 -7.60
C GLY A 96 4.04 10.60 -7.42
N ASN A 97 3.14 9.93 -8.13
CA ASN A 97 1.72 10.24 -8.09
C ASN A 97 0.91 9.18 -7.32
N TYR A 98 -0.01 9.63 -6.48
CA TYR A 98 -0.86 8.73 -5.68
C TYR A 98 -1.75 7.84 -6.54
N ARG A 99 -2.20 8.34 -7.71
CA ARG A 99 -3.00 7.54 -8.67
C ARG A 99 -2.21 6.37 -9.25
N ASP A 100 -0.91 6.57 -9.50
CA ASP A 100 -0.04 5.50 -10.00
C ASP A 100 0.10 4.40 -8.94
N ILE A 101 0.25 4.78 -7.66
CA ILE A 101 0.28 3.82 -6.55
C ILE A 101 -1.02 3.02 -6.49
N LEU A 102 -2.18 3.66 -6.58
CA LEU A 102 -3.48 2.98 -6.61
C LEU A 102 -3.54 1.94 -7.73
N GLY A 103 -3.05 2.30 -8.93
CA GLY A 103 -2.99 1.38 -10.06
C GLY A 103 -2.07 0.19 -9.81
N GLU A 104 -0.81 0.44 -9.44
CA GLU A 104 0.16 -0.61 -9.19
C GLU A 104 -0.26 -1.56 -8.06
N VAL A 105 -0.84 -1.02 -6.98
CA VAL A 105 -1.38 -1.80 -5.86
C VAL A 105 -2.54 -2.68 -6.31
N THR A 106 -3.47 -2.14 -7.10
CA THR A 106 -4.63 -2.87 -7.62
C THR A 106 -4.24 -4.06 -8.47
N TYR A 107 -3.21 -3.92 -9.28
CA TYR A 107 -2.74 -5.01 -10.15
C TYR A 107 -1.71 -5.94 -9.48
N HIS A 108 -1.34 -5.69 -8.21
CA HIS A 108 -0.32 -6.50 -7.57
C HIS A 108 -0.89 -7.82 -7.00
N PRO A 109 -0.30 -8.99 -7.33
CA PRO A 109 -0.82 -10.29 -6.90
C PRO A 109 -0.91 -10.48 -5.39
N GLN A 110 -0.05 -9.80 -4.61
CA GLN A 110 -0.08 -9.91 -3.15
C GLN A 110 -1.30 -9.19 -2.57
N MET A 111 -1.68 -8.03 -3.11
CA MET A 111 -2.90 -7.34 -2.74
C MET A 111 -4.13 -8.15 -3.14
N ALA A 112 -4.15 -8.68 -4.38
CA ALA A 112 -5.25 -9.49 -4.88
C ALA A 112 -5.51 -10.74 -4.02
N TYR A 113 -4.43 -11.33 -3.50
CA TYR A 113 -4.53 -12.45 -2.57
C TYR A 113 -5.02 -11.99 -1.18
N TYR A 114 -4.44 -10.90 -0.65
CA TYR A 114 -4.72 -10.42 0.70
C TYR A 114 -6.16 -9.92 0.85
N LEU A 115 -6.66 -9.17 -0.12
CA LEU A 115 -8.03 -8.66 -0.16
C LEU A 115 -8.97 -9.48 -1.07
N THR A 116 -8.65 -10.75 -1.29
CA THR A 116 -9.51 -11.83 -1.78
C THR A 116 -10.13 -11.68 -3.17
N TYR A 117 -9.70 -10.69 -3.98
CA TYR A 117 -10.19 -10.56 -5.35
C TYR A 117 -9.39 -11.38 -6.40
N GLU A 118 -8.30 -12.04 -5.98
CA GLU A 118 -7.67 -13.07 -6.78
C GLU A 118 -8.68 -14.20 -7.03
N ARG A 119 -8.99 -14.47 -8.29
CA ARG A 119 -9.97 -15.47 -8.74
C ARG A 119 -11.43 -15.15 -8.38
N ASN A 120 -11.70 -13.89 -8.09
CA ASN A 120 -13.06 -13.40 -7.93
C ASN A 120 -13.83 -13.51 -9.24
N THR A 121 -15.10 -13.92 -9.20
CA THR A 121 -15.92 -14.20 -10.38
C THR A 121 -17.14 -13.29 -10.42
N LYS A 122 -17.65 -13.05 -11.64
CA LYS A 122 -18.96 -12.41 -11.78
C LYS A 122 -20.05 -13.18 -11.05
N ALA A 123 -21.13 -12.50 -10.71
CA ALA A 123 -22.30 -13.13 -10.07
C ALA A 123 -22.85 -14.29 -10.88
N THR A 124 -23.32 -15.34 -10.18
CA THR A 124 -24.08 -16.46 -10.69
C THR A 124 -25.39 -16.57 -9.91
N SER A 125 -26.19 -17.64 -10.11
CA SER A 125 -27.38 -17.91 -9.29
C SER A 125 -27.04 -18.09 -7.78
N ASP A 126 -25.82 -18.56 -7.48
CA ASP A 126 -25.46 -19.05 -6.16
C ASP A 126 -24.26 -18.30 -5.53
N THR A 127 -23.61 -17.42 -6.27
CA THR A 127 -22.41 -16.69 -5.83
C THR A 127 -22.46 -15.23 -6.25
N PHE A 128 -21.94 -14.36 -5.39
CA PHE A 128 -21.74 -12.96 -5.67
C PHE A 128 -20.24 -12.64 -5.70
N PRO A 129 -19.80 -11.57 -6.40
CA PRO A 129 -18.43 -11.09 -6.33
C PRO A 129 -18.01 -10.80 -4.88
N ASP A 130 -16.74 -11.09 -4.56
CA ASP A 130 -16.15 -10.72 -3.28
C ASP A 130 -16.02 -9.20 -3.19
N GLU A 131 -16.50 -8.63 -2.10
CA GLU A 131 -16.59 -7.18 -1.86
C GLU A 131 -15.37 -6.59 -1.15
N ASN A 132 -14.45 -7.42 -0.66
CA ASN A 132 -13.41 -7.01 0.28
C ASN A 132 -12.55 -5.88 -0.33
N TYR A 133 -11.98 -6.09 -1.52
CA TYR A 133 -11.16 -5.06 -2.15
C TYR A 133 -11.96 -3.80 -2.53
N ALA A 134 -13.18 -3.95 -3.03
CA ALA A 134 -14.05 -2.82 -3.34
C ALA A 134 -14.29 -1.96 -2.12
N ARG A 135 -14.52 -2.57 -0.98
CA ARG A 135 -14.68 -1.88 0.32
C ARG A 135 -13.41 -1.14 0.71
N GLU A 136 -12.26 -1.82 0.68
CA GLU A 136 -11.02 -1.26 1.20
C GLU A 136 -10.42 -0.18 0.28
N VAL A 137 -10.59 -0.27 -1.02
CA VAL A 137 -10.15 0.80 -1.93
C VAL A 137 -10.92 2.10 -1.69
N MET A 138 -12.20 2.02 -1.31
CA MET A 138 -12.98 3.18 -0.89
C MET A 138 -12.64 3.62 0.54
N GLN A 139 -12.69 2.69 1.49
CA GLN A 139 -12.63 2.99 2.92
C GLN A 139 -11.25 3.38 3.39
N LEU A 140 -10.22 2.62 3.01
CA LEU A 140 -8.86 2.78 3.56
C LEU A 140 -7.93 3.54 2.61
N PHE A 141 -8.11 3.39 1.29
CA PHE A 141 -7.14 3.90 0.33
C PHE A 141 -7.53 5.24 -0.28
N THR A 142 -8.81 5.64 -0.26
CA THR A 142 -9.23 6.85 -0.98
C THR A 142 -10.17 7.78 -0.21
N ILE A 143 -11.44 7.40 0.00
CA ILE A 143 -12.47 8.36 0.40
C ILE A 143 -12.91 8.27 1.86
N GLY A 144 -12.60 7.16 2.55
CA GLY A 144 -13.04 6.93 3.93
C GLY A 144 -14.55 6.67 4.04
N LEU A 145 -15.02 6.47 5.27
CA LEU A 145 -16.42 6.14 5.56
C LEU A 145 -17.35 7.36 5.50
N TRP A 146 -16.84 8.55 5.83
CA TRP A 146 -17.65 9.74 6.07
C TRP A 146 -17.22 10.90 5.19
N GLN A 147 -18.20 11.66 4.70
CA GLN A 147 -17.90 12.86 3.91
C GLN A 147 -17.15 13.91 4.74
N LEU A 148 -16.13 14.49 4.13
CA LEU A 148 -15.25 15.48 4.73
C LEU A 148 -15.39 16.84 4.04
N ASN A 149 -15.20 17.89 4.81
CA ASN A 149 -14.82 19.21 4.30
C ASN A 149 -13.36 19.17 3.84
N GLU A 150 -12.92 20.17 3.09
CA GLU A 150 -11.53 20.25 2.59
C GLU A 150 -10.48 20.34 3.72
N ASP A 151 -10.89 20.73 4.92
CA ASP A 151 -10.08 20.80 6.12
C ASP A 151 -10.09 19.49 6.96
N GLY A 152 -10.69 18.43 6.43
CA GLY A 152 -10.78 17.12 7.06
C GLY A 152 -11.83 17.04 8.18
N THR A 153 -12.60 18.08 8.46
CA THR A 153 -13.75 17.99 9.38
C THR A 153 -14.91 17.25 8.73
N PHE A 154 -15.69 16.52 9.54
CA PHE A 154 -16.82 15.75 9.05
C PHE A 154 -17.96 16.63 8.56
N LYS A 155 -18.69 16.17 7.54
CA LYS A 155 -19.95 16.74 7.10
C LYS A 155 -21.11 16.06 7.81
N TYR A 156 -22.13 16.85 8.12
CA TYR A 156 -23.36 16.40 8.79
C TYR A 156 -24.61 16.77 8.01
N ALA A 157 -25.58 15.86 8.03
CA ALA A 157 -26.94 16.13 7.60
C ALA A 157 -27.89 15.74 8.73
N ASN A 158 -28.79 16.66 9.15
CA ASN A 158 -29.73 16.47 10.26
C ASN A 158 -29.06 16.02 11.59
N GLY A 159 -27.79 16.38 11.81
CA GLY A 159 -27.02 16.02 13.02
C GLY A 159 -26.31 14.66 12.94
N GLU A 160 -26.43 13.95 11.84
CA GLU A 160 -25.75 12.67 11.60
C GLU A 160 -24.63 12.80 10.56
N LEU A 161 -23.61 11.98 10.66
CA LEU A 161 -22.52 11.90 9.69
C LEU A 161 -23.06 11.43 8.33
N ILE A 162 -22.57 12.03 7.26
CA ILE A 162 -22.96 11.67 5.89
C ILE A 162 -21.98 10.59 5.39
N PRO A 163 -22.46 9.38 5.04
CA PRO A 163 -21.60 8.34 4.47
C PRO A 163 -21.09 8.75 3.08
N THR A 164 -19.91 8.25 2.71
CA THR A 164 -19.32 8.46 1.37
C THR A 164 -19.85 7.48 0.33
N TYR A 165 -20.27 6.31 0.77
CA TYR A 165 -20.79 5.23 -0.07
C TYR A 165 -21.74 4.35 0.76
N ASP A 166 -22.47 3.50 0.10
CA ASP A 166 -23.38 2.52 0.69
C ASP A 166 -23.08 1.09 0.20
N ASN A 167 -23.91 0.14 0.58
CA ASN A 167 -23.74 -1.27 0.21
C ASN A 167 -23.97 -1.53 -1.30
N GLU A 168 -24.80 -0.73 -1.96
CA GLU A 168 -25.02 -0.85 -3.41
C GLU A 168 -23.75 -0.42 -4.16
N ASN A 169 -23.11 0.65 -3.73
CA ASN A 169 -21.83 1.09 -4.29
C ASN A 169 -20.73 0.04 -4.12
N ILE A 170 -20.68 -0.63 -2.95
CA ILE A 170 -19.72 -1.70 -2.72
C ILE A 170 -19.96 -2.87 -3.69
N ALA A 171 -21.21 -3.29 -3.84
CA ALA A 171 -21.58 -4.38 -4.75
C ALA A 171 -21.28 -4.04 -6.21
N GLU A 172 -21.55 -2.81 -6.65
CA GLU A 172 -21.22 -2.33 -8.00
C GLU A 172 -19.70 -2.38 -8.26
N PHE A 173 -18.90 -1.87 -7.33
CA PHE A 173 -17.45 -1.86 -7.48
C PHE A 173 -16.85 -3.27 -7.33
N ALA A 174 -17.42 -4.16 -6.54
CA ALA A 174 -16.98 -5.56 -6.46
C ALA A 174 -17.05 -6.28 -7.81
N ARG A 175 -18.01 -5.93 -8.67
CA ARG A 175 -18.15 -6.47 -10.03
C ARG A 175 -16.98 -6.07 -10.94
N VAL A 176 -16.34 -4.91 -10.66
CA VAL A 176 -15.15 -4.44 -11.38
C VAL A 176 -13.95 -5.33 -11.12
N PHE A 177 -13.79 -5.81 -9.88
CA PHE A 177 -12.63 -6.61 -9.47
C PHE A 177 -12.88 -8.12 -9.66
N THR A 178 -13.42 -8.49 -10.82
CA THR A 178 -13.71 -9.87 -11.21
C THR A 178 -12.88 -10.30 -12.42
N GLY A 179 -12.64 -11.60 -12.57
CA GLY A 179 -11.95 -12.17 -13.72
C GLY A 179 -10.43 -12.14 -13.67
N PHE A 180 -9.82 -11.79 -12.56
CA PHE A 180 -8.38 -11.73 -12.36
C PHE A 180 -7.84 -13.01 -11.69
N ASP A 181 -6.64 -13.43 -12.10
CA ASP A 181 -5.97 -14.63 -11.56
C ASP A 181 -4.46 -14.40 -11.49
N ARG A 182 -3.78 -15.30 -10.84
CA ARG A 182 -2.31 -15.33 -10.76
C ARG A 182 -1.68 -15.33 -12.14
N PRO A 183 -0.50 -14.74 -12.28
CA PRO A 183 0.32 -14.96 -13.46
C PRO A 183 0.50 -16.45 -13.67
N ALA A 184 0.09 -16.95 -14.83
CA ALA A 184 0.29 -18.33 -15.22
C ALA A 184 1.06 -18.38 -16.53
N LYS A 185 2.01 -19.32 -16.65
CA LYS A 185 2.68 -19.56 -17.92
C LYS A 185 1.70 -20.24 -18.88
N PHE A 186 1.49 -19.66 -20.05
CA PHE A 186 0.77 -20.35 -21.12
C PHE A 186 1.73 -21.23 -21.90
N VAL A 187 1.55 -22.54 -21.79
CA VAL A 187 2.26 -23.52 -22.60
C VAL A 187 1.26 -24.16 -23.54
N ASN A 188 1.50 -24.01 -24.85
CA ASN A 188 0.64 -24.56 -25.92
C ASN A 188 -0.84 -24.12 -25.81
N GLY A 189 -1.10 -22.87 -25.39
CA GLY A 189 -2.47 -22.34 -25.31
C GLY A 189 -3.24 -22.76 -24.06
N TYR A 190 -2.64 -23.55 -23.17
CA TYR A 190 -3.23 -23.91 -21.88
C TYR A 190 -2.52 -23.17 -20.75
N ALA A 191 -3.31 -22.61 -19.82
CA ALA A 191 -2.76 -22.09 -18.57
C ALA A 191 -2.18 -23.25 -17.78
N SER A 192 -0.88 -23.39 -17.80
CA SER A 192 -0.16 -24.36 -16.98
C SER A 192 0.21 -23.66 -15.67
N TYR A 193 -0.41 -24.08 -14.58
CA TYR A 193 0.19 -23.93 -13.27
C TYR A 193 1.55 -24.61 -13.34
N ILE A 194 2.63 -23.92 -13.07
CA ILE A 194 3.96 -24.52 -13.15
C ILE A 194 4.11 -25.41 -11.91
N PRO A 195 3.92 -26.75 -12.04
CA PRO A 195 4.11 -27.66 -10.91
C PRO A 195 5.60 -27.67 -10.55
N GLY A 196 5.92 -27.46 -9.29
CA GLY A 196 7.28 -27.52 -8.80
C GLY A 196 8.03 -26.20 -8.79
N LEU A 197 7.44 -25.07 -9.15
CA LEU A 197 7.91 -23.79 -8.71
C LEU A 197 7.57 -23.64 -7.21
N SER A 198 8.34 -24.38 -6.42
CA SER A 198 8.60 -23.95 -5.07
C SER A 198 9.35 -22.63 -5.18
N TYR A 199 8.80 -21.61 -4.75
CA TYR A 199 9.16 -20.23 -4.52
C TYR A 199 10.57 -19.66 -4.79
N PRO A 200 11.68 -20.40 -5.03
CA PRO A 200 12.98 -19.80 -5.35
C PRO A 200 13.10 -19.29 -6.79
N ASN A 201 12.25 -19.67 -7.74
CA ASN A 201 12.45 -19.37 -9.16
C ASN A 201 11.51 -18.27 -9.69
N PHE A 202 11.25 -17.26 -8.90
CA PHE A 202 10.48 -16.08 -9.34
C PHE A 202 11.19 -15.29 -10.47
N GLU A 203 12.52 -15.42 -10.60
CA GLU A 203 13.28 -14.83 -11.71
C GLU A 203 12.90 -15.41 -13.09
N GLU A 204 12.48 -16.65 -13.15
CA GLU A 204 12.03 -17.25 -14.41
C GLU A 204 10.73 -16.61 -14.94
N TYR A 205 9.91 -16.05 -14.05
CA TYR A 205 8.76 -15.22 -14.40
C TYR A 205 9.16 -13.87 -14.99
N GLN A 206 10.27 -13.26 -14.54
CA GLN A 206 10.74 -11.97 -15.05
C GLN A 206 11.26 -12.06 -16.48
N ASN A 207 11.90 -13.17 -16.82
CA ASN A 207 12.52 -13.36 -18.14
C ASN A 207 11.52 -13.70 -19.26
N GLN A 208 10.24 -13.84 -18.97
CA GLN A 208 9.22 -14.28 -19.94
C GLN A 208 8.14 -13.25 -20.26
N ASN A 209 8.44 -11.94 -20.18
CA ASN A 209 7.50 -10.83 -20.47
C ASN A 209 6.27 -10.74 -19.55
N TYR A 210 6.29 -11.41 -18.40
CA TYR A 210 5.30 -11.13 -17.37
C TYR A 210 5.77 -9.95 -16.55
N VAL A 211 4.99 -8.91 -16.48
CA VAL A 211 5.22 -7.81 -15.54
C VAL A 211 5.00 -8.38 -14.16
N VAL A 212 6.09 -8.59 -13.42
CA VAL A 212 6.00 -9.03 -12.03
C VAL A 212 5.32 -7.90 -11.25
N GLY A 213 4.13 -8.15 -10.79
CA GLY A 213 3.31 -7.14 -10.14
C GLY A 213 1.96 -6.92 -10.81
N GLU A 214 1.63 -7.60 -11.90
CA GLU A 214 0.29 -7.55 -12.48
C GLU A 214 -0.45 -8.87 -12.31
N ILE A 215 -1.74 -8.76 -11.99
CA ILE A 215 -2.67 -9.88 -12.04
C ILE A 215 -2.96 -10.14 -13.52
N LEU A 216 -2.86 -11.38 -13.95
CA LEU A 216 -3.27 -11.76 -15.28
C LEU A 216 -4.79 -11.96 -15.33
N TRP A 217 -5.40 -11.24 -16.27
CA TRP A 217 -6.78 -11.45 -16.60
C TRP A 217 -6.95 -12.75 -17.39
N LYS A 218 -7.87 -13.60 -16.94
CA LYS A 218 -8.12 -14.92 -17.52
C LYS A 218 -9.53 -15.03 -18.09
N ASN A 219 -9.87 -14.23 -19.06
CA ASN A 219 -11.03 -14.53 -19.87
C ASN A 219 -10.59 -14.99 -21.27
N ASN A 220 -10.50 -16.28 -21.48
CA ASN A 220 -10.13 -16.84 -22.79
C ASN A 220 -11.34 -17.08 -23.71
N GLY A 221 -12.48 -16.43 -23.46
CA GLY A 221 -13.70 -16.60 -24.24
C GLY A 221 -14.37 -17.98 -24.11
N ASN A 222 -13.88 -18.82 -23.19
CA ASN A 222 -14.48 -20.13 -22.96
C ASN A 222 -15.67 -19.99 -22.01
N ALA A 223 -16.87 -20.30 -22.49
CA ALA A 223 -18.10 -20.25 -21.71
C ALA A 223 -18.07 -21.14 -20.45
N ASN A 224 -17.15 -22.09 -20.38
CA ASN A 224 -16.94 -22.97 -19.22
C ASN A 224 -15.86 -22.47 -18.27
N ASN A 225 -15.29 -21.28 -18.48
CA ASN A 225 -14.33 -20.70 -17.54
C ASN A 225 -15.09 -20.02 -16.39
N PRO A 226 -14.98 -20.49 -15.14
CA PRO A 226 -15.67 -19.88 -14.01
C PRO A 226 -15.15 -18.47 -13.68
N LEU A 227 -13.95 -18.10 -14.14
CA LEU A 227 -13.32 -16.81 -13.90
C LEU A 227 -13.69 -15.81 -14.99
N LEU A 228 -14.93 -15.36 -15.00
CA LEU A 228 -15.38 -14.35 -15.96
C LEU A 228 -15.46 -12.99 -15.28
N HIS A 229 -14.87 -11.98 -15.94
CA HIS A 229 -15.15 -10.59 -15.61
C HIS A 229 -16.62 -10.25 -15.87
N ASP A 230 -17.19 -9.42 -15.04
CA ASP A 230 -18.53 -8.88 -15.23
C ASP A 230 -18.50 -7.72 -16.22
N TYR A 231 -18.94 -7.95 -17.45
CA TYR A 231 -19.03 -6.94 -18.52
C TYR A 231 -20.38 -6.26 -18.60
N THR A 232 -21.27 -6.49 -17.65
CA THR A 232 -22.58 -5.79 -17.64
C THR A 232 -22.41 -4.36 -17.15
N GLU A 233 -23.37 -3.50 -17.46
CA GLU A 233 -23.37 -2.10 -17.04
C GLU A 233 -23.16 -1.98 -15.53
N LYS A 234 -22.32 -1.02 -15.13
CA LYS A 234 -21.96 -0.70 -13.74
C LYS A 234 -22.16 0.77 -13.49
N TYR A 235 -22.37 1.12 -12.23
CA TYR A 235 -22.66 2.50 -11.81
C TYR A 235 -21.61 2.97 -10.80
N ASP A 236 -21.25 4.27 -10.88
CA ASP A 236 -20.36 4.92 -9.95
C ASP A 236 -21.08 5.39 -8.68
N LEU A 237 -20.35 6.10 -7.79
CA LEU A 237 -20.91 6.60 -6.53
C LEU A 237 -22.02 7.65 -6.70
N ASP A 238 -22.07 8.28 -7.86
CA ASP A 238 -23.08 9.29 -8.23
C ASP A 238 -24.28 8.66 -8.96
N GLY A 239 -24.30 7.33 -9.09
CA GLY A 239 -25.31 6.56 -9.83
C GLY A 239 -25.25 6.76 -11.34
N GLN A 240 -24.08 7.19 -11.87
CA GLN A 240 -23.88 7.31 -13.30
C GLN A 240 -23.29 6.03 -13.88
N PRO A 241 -23.76 5.58 -15.07
CA PRO A 241 -23.14 4.44 -15.73
C PRO A 241 -21.71 4.77 -16.15
N PHE A 242 -20.82 3.78 -16.11
CA PHE A 242 -19.46 3.99 -16.59
C PHE A 242 -19.45 4.40 -18.05
N GLU A 243 -18.70 5.45 -18.40
CA GLU A 243 -18.68 6.08 -19.72
C GLU A 243 -17.76 5.36 -20.74
N HIS A 244 -17.75 4.06 -20.77
CA HIS A 244 -16.99 3.35 -21.82
C HIS A 244 -17.83 2.31 -22.57
N PRO A 245 -17.53 2.04 -23.82
CA PRO A 245 -18.37 1.19 -24.64
C PRO A 245 -18.34 -0.25 -24.11
N TRP A 246 -19.45 -0.68 -23.55
CA TRP A 246 -19.76 -2.07 -23.25
C TRP A 246 -19.85 -2.84 -24.57
N GLY A 247 -18.72 -3.35 -25.04
CA GLY A 247 -18.74 -4.15 -26.26
C GLY A 247 -19.09 -5.60 -25.95
N ALA A 248 -19.97 -6.21 -26.75
CA ALA A 248 -20.23 -7.65 -26.71
C ALA A 248 -18.96 -8.51 -26.90
N ALA A 249 -17.85 -7.90 -27.27
CA ALA A 249 -16.56 -8.54 -27.46
C ALA A 249 -15.77 -8.77 -26.17
N GLY A 250 -16.06 -8.05 -25.06
CA GLY A 250 -15.33 -8.19 -23.80
C GLY A 250 -13.81 -8.19 -24.02
N GLY A 251 -13.05 -8.37 -22.99
CA GLY A 251 -11.62 -8.58 -23.12
C GLY A 251 -10.83 -7.85 -22.03
N GLU A 252 -9.54 -8.11 -21.95
CA GLU A 252 -8.67 -7.52 -20.94
C GLU A 252 -8.70 -5.97 -20.97
N ALA A 253 -8.75 -5.37 -22.15
CA ALA A 253 -8.80 -3.91 -22.28
C ALA A 253 -10.08 -3.31 -21.67
N ALA A 254 -11.23 -3.97 -21.80
CA ALA A 254 -12.47 -3.51 -21.19
C ALA A 254 -12.44 -3.70 -19.67
N ALA A 255 -11.92 -4.82 -19.17
CA ALA A 255 -11.76 -5.04 -17.72
C ALA A 255 -10.79 -4.04 -17.09
N ARG A 256 -9.70 -3.69 -17.79
CA ARG A 256 -8.78 -2.65 -17.34
C ARG A 256 -9.42 -1.25 -17.35
N ALA A 257 -10.25 -0.97 -18.36
CA ALA A 257 -10.99 0.29 -18.43
C ALA A 257 -11.97 0.45 -17.26
N ASP A 258 -12.63 -0.63 -16.83
CA ASP A 258 -13.48 -0.63 -15.61
C ASP A 258 -12.68 -0.26 -14.36
N ILE A 259 -11.52 -0.89 -14.19
CA ILE A 259 -10.64 -0.60 -13.05
C ILE A 259 -10.17 0.84 -13.11
N ASP A 260 -9.66 1.30 -14.24
CA ASP A 260 -9.16 2.67 -14.40
C ASP A 260 -10.26 3.69 -14.12
N TYR A 261 -11.50 3.44 -14.59
CA TYR A 261 -12.64 4.29 -14.28
C TYR A 261 -12.90 4.42 -12.79
N VAL A 262 -12.97 3.30 -12.06
CA VAL A 262 -13.19 3.31 -10.61
C VAL A 262 -12.04 4.01 -9.88
N LEU A 263 -10.79 3.71 -10.23
CA LEU A 263 -9.64 4.33 -9.58
C LEU A 263 -9.58 5.83 -9.86
N ASP A 264 -9.93 6.28 -11.07
CA ASP A 264 -9.99 7.70 -11.43
C ASP A 264 -11.15 8.40 -10.70
N HIS A 265 -12.31 7.76 -10.62
CA HIS A 265 -13.48 8.29 -9.89
C HIS A 265 -13.14 8.49 -8.41
N LEU A 266 -12.58 7.49 -7.75
CA LEU A 266 -12.14 7.56 -6.36
C LEU A 266 -10.99 8.56 -6.13
N PHE A 267 -10.00 8.57 -7.01
CA PHE A 267 -8.88 9.53 -6.94
C PHE A 267 -9.35 10.97 -7.07
N ASN A 268 -10.32 11.24 -7.95
CA ASN A 268 -10.86 12.58 -8.18
C ASN A 268 -11.95 12.99 -7.16
N HIS A 269 -12.43 12.07 -6.35
CA HIS A 269 -13.44 12.34 -5.35
C HIS A 269 -13.00 13.45 -4.38
N PRO A 270 -13.91 14.36 -3.95
CA PRO A 270 -13.58 15.49 -3.07
C PRO A 270 -12.97 15.08 -1.72
N ASN A 271 -13.33 13.90 -1.21
CA ASN A 271 -12.81 13.40 0.07
C ASN A 271 -11.34 12.95 0.02
N THR A 272 -10.84 12.51 -1.14
CA THR A 272 -9.51 11.88 -1.25
C THR A 272 -8.38 12.80 -0.79
N PRO A 273 -8.32 14.09 -1.18
CA PRO A 273 -7.26 14.97 -0.70
C PRO A 273 -7.21 15.13 0.83
N PRO A 274 -8.28 15.50 1.54
CA PRO A 274 -8.22 15.66 3.00
C PRO A 274 -8.04 14.33 3.74
N PHE A 275 -8.57 13.23 3.21
CA PHE A 275 -8.42 11.90 3.79
C PHE A 275 -6.96 11.43 3.73
N VAL A 276 -6.31 11.49 2.58
CA VAL A 276 -4.91 11.11 2.39
C VAL A 276 -3.97 12.08 3.12
N ALA A 277 -4.26 13.39 3.06
CA ALA A 277 -3.47 14.40 3.77
C ALA A 277 -3.40 14.11 5.27
N ARG A 278 -4.56 13.86 5.93
CA ARG A 278 -4.62 13.51 7.36
C ARG A 278 -3.74 12.31 7.66
N GLN A 279 -3.89 11.21 6.92
CA GLN A 279 -3.13 9.99 7.14
C GLN A 279 -1.62 10.24 7.03
N LEU A 280 -1.16 10.94 6.00
CA LEU A 280 0.27 11.23 5.82
C LEU A 280 0.82 12.18 6.89
N ILE A 281 0.07 13.23 7.29
CA ILE A 281 0.48 14.10 8.40
C ILE A 281 0.70 13.27 9.66
N GLN A 282 -0.24 12.38 9.98
CA GLN A 282 -0.16 11.51 11.15
C GLN A 282 1.05 10.57 11.10
N ARG A 283 1.45 10.10 9.93
CA ARG A 283 2.67 9.27 9.78
C ARG A 283 3.95 10.07 10.00
N PHE A 284 3.99 11.36 9.65
CA PHE A 284 5.24 12.13 9.65
C PHE A 284 5.42 13.03 10.86
N THR A 285 4.42 13.78 11.25
CA THR A 285 4.62 14.93 12.17
C THR A 285 3.81 14.86 13.45
N VAL A 286 2.48 14.83 13.38
CA VAL A 286 1.59 14.97 14.55
C VAL A 286 0.39 14.04 14.42
N SER A 287 0.00 13.42 15.54
CA SER A 287 -1.15 12.49 15.55
C SER A 287 -2.50 13.22 15.43
N ASN A 288 -2.60 14.46 15.90
CA ASN A 288 -3.82 15.25 15.91
C ASN A 288 -3.60 16.58 15.18
N PRO A 289 -3.54 16.57 13.82
CA PRO A 289 -3.34 17.78 13.04
C PRO A 289 -4.52 18.73 13.13
N SER A 290 -4.26 20.04 13.11
CA SER A 290 -5.32 21.04 13.02
C SER A 290 -6.05 20.96 11.66
N PRO A 291 -7.32 21.42 11.60
CA PRO A 291 -8.05 21.54 10.35
C PRO A 291 -7.30 22.38 9.29
N THR A 292 -6.62 23.44 9.71
CA THR A 292 -5.80 24.28 8.81
C THR A 292 -4.65 23.48 8.20
N TYR A 293 -3.97 22.67 8.99
CA TYR A 293 -2.88 21.83 8.50
C TYR A 293 -3.36 20.82 7.48
N ILE A 294 -4.48 20.15 7.77
CA ILE A 294 -5.09 19.20 6.83
C ILE A 294 -5.47 19.92 5.54
N TYR A 295 -6.11 21.09 5.63
CA TYR A 295 -6.52 21.88 4.47
C TYR A 295 -5.33 22.22 3.57
N ASP A 296 -4.25 22.78 4.11
CA ASP A 296 -3.09 23.22 3.34
C ASP A 296 -2.41 22.05 2.61
N VAL A 297 -2.29 20.90 3.28
CA VAL A 297 -1.74 19.69 2.66
C VAL A 297 -2.72 19.09 1.62
N ALA A 298 -4.02 19.13 1.89
CA ALA A 298 -5.04 18.71 0.93
C ALA A 298 -5.05 19.58 -0.33
N GLN A 299 -4.81 20.90 -0.20
CA GLN A 299 -4.64 21.79 -1.36
C GLN A 299 -3.37 21.44 -2.16
N SER A 300 -2.28 21.07 -1.48
CA SER A 300 -1.06 20.63 -2.15
C SER A 300 -1.29 19.32 -2.93
N PHE A 301 -2.05 18.38 -2.37
CA PHE A 301 -2.48 17.17 -3.08
C PHE A 301 -3.36 17.49 -4.29
N LYS A 302 -4.35 18.37 -4.11
CA LYS A 302 -5.32 18.75 -5.15
C LYS A 302 -4.69 19.47 -6.32
N ASN A 303 -3.74 20.37 -6.04
CA ASN A 303 -3.08 21.21 -7.04
C ASN A 303 -1.78 20.60 -7.58
N GLY A 304 -1.23 19.58 -6.91
CA GLY A 304 0.05 18.96 -7.26
C GLY A 304 1.24 19.88 -7.10
N THR A 305 1.11 20.95 -6.30
CA THR A 305 2.19 21.93 -6.07
C THR A 305 2.20 22.43 -4.65
N PHE A 306 3.39 22.72 -4.16
CA PHE A 306 3.62 23.44 -2.90
C PHE A 306 4.75 24.44 -3.10
N THR A 307 4.56 25.69 -2.68
CA THR A 307 5.57 26.75 -2.83
C THR A 307 5.92 27.36 -1.48
N ILE A 308 7.21 27.45 -1.20
CA ILE A 308 7.73 28.16 -0.03
C ILE A 308 8.89 29.09 -0.44
N GLY A 309 8.75 30.38 -0.17
CA GLY A 309 9.69 31.38 -0.69
C GLY A 309 9.75 31.38 -2.20
N SER A 310 10.92 31.11 -2.76
CA SER A 310 11.14 30.99 -4.21
C SER A 310 11.18 29.54 -4.72
N THR A 311 10.99 28.56 -3.83
CA THR A 311 11.09 27.14 -4.18
C THR A 311 9.70 26.55 -4.38
N ASN A 312 9.52 25.88 -5.54
CA ASN A 312 8.31 25.13 -5.85
C ASN A 312 8.60 23.63 -5.87
N PHE A 313 7.71 22.86 -5.28
CA PHE A 313 7.73 21.40 -5.24
C PHE A 313 6.52 20.85 -6.01
N GLY A 314 6.71 19.71 -6.65
CA GLY A 314 5.67 19.00 -7.39
C GLY A 314 5.55 19.41 -8.85
N SER A 315 4.82 18.60 -9.62
CA SER A 315 4.67 18.68 -11.08
C SER A 315 3.47 19.51 -11.56
N GLY A 316 2.57 19.90 -10.65
CA GLY A 316 1.29 20.53 -10.99
C GLY A 316 0.17 19.51 -11.26
N ASN A 317 0.41 18.23 -11.11
CA ASN A 317 -0.60 17.18 -11.28
C ASN A 317 -1.20 16.79 -9.94
N ARG A 318 -2.53 16.69 -9.87
CA ARG A 318 -3.22 16.19 -8.68
C ARG A 318 -2.58 14.90 -8.17
N GLY A 319 -2.40 14.78 -6.86
CA GLY A 319 -1.85 13.58 -6.22
C GLY A 319 -0.32 13.51 -6.24
N ASP A 320 0.37 14.59 -6.59
CA ASP A 320 1.83 14.67 -6.55
C ASP A 320 2.34 14.61 -5.11
N LEU A 321 3.05 13.54 -4.78
CA LEU A 321 3.53 13.26 -3.42
C LEU A 321 4.77 14.06 -3.03
N GLU A 322 5.53 14.61 -4.00
CA GLU A 322 6.59 15.56 -3.69
C GLU A 322 6.01 16.85 -3.11
N ALA A 323 4.97 17.39 -3.74
CA ALA A 323 4.25 18.55 -3.21
C ALA A 323 3.64 18.28 -1.83
N VAL A 324 3.01 17.10 -1.67
CA VAL A 324 2.37 16.72 -0.40
C VAL A 324 3.38 16.61 0.72
N ILE A 325 4.49 15.88 0.55
CA ILE A 325 5.49 15.72 1.62
C ILE A 325 6.22 17.01 1.94
N ALA A 326 6.49 17.83 0.94
CA ALA A 326 7.08 19.16 1.16
C ALA A 326 6.12 20.06 1.97
N SER A 327 4.83 20.05 1.63
CA SER A 327 3.79 20.75 2.38
C SER A 327 3.72 20.26 3.83
N ILE A 328 3.75 18.96 4.08
CA ILE A 328 3.75 18.39 5.43
C ILE A 328 4.98 18.86 6.23
N LEU A 329 6.18 18.64 5.72
CA LEU A 329 7.40 18.87 6.50
C LEU A 329 7.77 20.34 6.67
N LEU A 330 7.32 21.19 5.76
CA LEU A 330 7.62 22.63 5.78
C LEU A 330 6.48 23.48 6.33
N HIS A 331 5.34 22.88 6.68
CA HIS A 331 4.21 23.57 7.29
C HIS A 331 4.60 24.22 8.61
N PRO A 332 4.11 25.44 8.92
CA PRO A 332 4.41 26.11 10.19
C PRO A 332 4.07 25.26 11.43
N GLU A 333 2.95 24.55 11.42
CA GLU A 333 2.55 23.67 12.52
C GLU A 333 3.56 22.55 12.78
N ALA A 334 4.17 21.97 11.74
CA ALA A 334 5.20 20.94 11.89
C ALA A 334 6.54 21.48 12.44
N ARG A 335 6.79 22.80 12.34
CA ARG A 335 8.11 23.42 12.58
C ARG A 335 8.14 24.38 13.75
N THR A 336 7.01 24.75 14.31
CA THR A 336 6.93 25.72 15.40
C THR A 336 7.31 25.07 16.72
N SER A 337 8.49 25.42 17.25
CA SER A 337 9.04 24.81 18.47
C SER A 337 8.19 25.06 19.71
N SER A 338 7.43 26.16 19.77
CA SER A 338 6.53 26.44 20.89
C SER A 338 5.38 25.45 21.02
N LEU A 339 4.95 24.82 19.93
CA LEU A 339 3.93 23.75 19.97
C LEU A 339 4.43 22.51 20.73
N GLY A 340 5.75 22.27 20.77
CA GLY A 340 6.32 21.19 21.60
C GLY A 340 6.14 21.38 23.10
N LEU A 341 5.69 22.55 23.55
CA LEU A 341 5.34 22.84 24.96
C LEU A 341 3.86 22.51 25.24
N ASP A 342 3.04 22.36 24.22
CA ASP A 342 1.66 21.95 24.34
C ASP A 342 1.60 20.44 24.64
N GLN A 343 0.90 20.06 25.72
CA GLN A 343 0.79 18.68 26.14
C GLN A 343 -0.10 17.83 25.23
N THR A 344 -0.93 18.47 24.40
CA THR A 344 -1.84 17.85 23.44
C THR A 344 -1.24 17.74 22.05
N TYR A 345 -0.07 18.36 21.81
CA TYR A 345 0.60 18.40 20.52
C TYR A 345 1.73 17.37 20.44
N GLY A 346 1.87 16.73 19.27
CA GLY A 346 2.97 15.82 18.98
C GLY A 346 2.52 14.48 18.43
N LYS A 347 3.48 13.57 18.37
CA LYS A 347 3.28 12.20 17.93
C LYS A 347 4.02 11.24 18.84
N LEU A 348 3.33 10.21 19.32
CA LEU A 348 3.99 9.05 19.90
C LEU A 348 4.66 8.25 18.79
N ARG A 349 5.99 8.34 18.70
CA ARG A 349 6.74 7.67 17.64
C ARG A 349 6.62 6.15 17.73
N GLU A 350 6.36 5.53 16.59
CA GLU A 350 6.27 4.09 16.42
C GLU A 350 7.51 3.36 16.99
N PRO A 351 7.32 2.23 17.72
CA PRO A 351 8.42 1.47 18.32
C PRO A 351 9.46 1.01 17.31
N LEU A 352 9.04 0.50 16.14
CA LEU A 352 9.93 0.06 15.07
C LEU A 352 10.79 1.22 14.56
N ILE A 353 10.16 2.36 14.31
CA ILE A 353 10.86 3.55 13.82
C ILE A 353 11.85 4.11 14.86
N LYS A 354 11.50 4.02 16.14
CA LYS A 354 12.44 4.34 17.23
C LYS A 354 13.66 3.44 17.18
N LEU A 355 13.45 2.13 17.08
CA LEU A 355 14.53 1.15 17.00
C LEU A 355 15.46 1.43 15.81
N MET A 356 14.89 1.63 14.61
CA MET A 356 15.69 1.97 13.43
C MET A 356 16.47 3.27 13.59
N SER A 357 15.86 4.27 14.23
CA SER A 357 16.53 5.55 14.51
C SER A 357 17.72 5.39 15.47
N TYR A 358 17.57 4.57 16.51
CA TYR A 358 18.67 4.26 17.44
C TYR A 358 19.77 3.47 16.76
N ALA A 359 19.42 2.46 15.96
CA ALA A 359 20.36 1.66 15.21
C ALA A 359 21.25 2.55 14.30
N ARG A 360 20.63 3.49 13.60
CA ARG A 360 21.36 4.48 12.80
C ARG A 360 22.23 5.42 13.63
N ALA A 361 21.69 5.95 14.71
CA ALA A 361 22.42 6.90 15.58
C ALA A 361 23.65 6.27 16.25
N LEU A 362 23.59 4.96 16.52
CA LEU A 362 24.68 4.19 17.09
C LEU A 362 25.60 3.57 16.03
N ASN A 363 25.34 3.84 14.76
CA ASN A 363 26.07 3.27 13.62
C ASN A 363 26.21 1.74 13.73
N ILE A 364 25.07 1.06 13.94
CA ILE A 364 25.09 -0.41 14.05
C ILE A 364 25.44 -1.00 12.70
N GLU A 365 26.50 -1.79 12.68
CA GLU A 365 27.00 -2.48 11.50
C GLU A 365 26.75 -3.98 11.60
N SER A 366 26.58 -4.61 10.44
CA SER A 366 26.48 -6.06 10.36
C SER A 366 27.86 -6.70 10.47
N LEU A 367 27.94 -7.75 11.30
CA LEU A 367 29.14 -8.59 11.40
C LEU A 367 29.12 -9.78 10.43
N ASN A 368 28.02 -10.00 9.71
CA ASN A 368 27.94 -11.09 8.74
C ASN A 368 28.52 -10.67 7.38
N THR A 369 28.94 -11.68 6.60
CA THR A 369 29.58 -11.49 5.29
C THR A 369 28.69 -10.82 4.25
N TYR A 370 27.38 -10.76 4.49
CA TYR A 370 26.39 -10.22 3.56
C TYR A 370 25.94 -8.78 3.91
N GLY A 371 26.45 -8.23 5.00
CA GLY A 371 26.05 -6.88 5.45
C GLY A 371 24.62 -6.76 5.93
N LEU A 372 23.92 -7.87 6.20
CA LEU A 372 22.52 -7.88 6.62
C LEU A 372 22.35 -7.64 8.11
N LEU A 373 21.29 -6.95 8.49
CA LEU A 373 20.96 -6.60 9.88
C LEU A 373 19.69 -7.35 10.32
N PRO A 374 19.79 -8.58 10.82
CA PRO A 374 18.64 -9.30 11.32
C PRO A 374 18.29 -8.86 12.74
N PHE A 375 17.04 -8.56 12.93
CA PHE A 375 16.41 -8.45 14.23
C PHE A 375 15.44 -9.62 14.39
N ALA A 376 15.44 -10.27 15.55
CA ALA A 376 14.60 -11.42 15.78
C ALA A 376 13.33 -11.03 16.56
N ASN A 377 12.18 -11.48 16.06
CA ASN A 377 10.90 -11.45 16.75
C ASN A 377 10.49 -10.03 17.18
N LEU A 378 10.60 -9.07 16.27
CA LEU A 378 10.23 -7.68 16.59
C LEU A 378 8.72 -7.55 16.82
N TYR A 379 7.88 -8.34 16.12
CA TYR A 379 6.45 -8.35 16.36
C TYR A 379 6.12 -8.68 17.81
N GLU A 380 6.71 -9.73 18.38
CA GLU A 380 6.50 -10.13 19.79
C GLU A 380 7.02 -9.09 20.79
N LYS A 381 8.11 -8.37 20.45
CA LYS A 381 8.79 -7.43 21.35
C LYS A 381 8.25 -6.00 21.27
N LEU A 382 7.85 -5.58 20.07
CA LEU A 382 7.46 -4.21 19.75
C LEU A 382 6.01 -4.08 19.32
N ALA A 383 5.31 -5.19 19.11
CA ALA A 383 4.01 -5.28 18.46
C ALA A 383 3.99 -4.62 17.07
N GLN A 384 5.15 -4.58 16.39
CA GLN A 384 5.32 -3.96 15.10
C GLN A 384 6.52 -4.54 14.37
N GLU A 385 6.26 -5.11 13.19
CA GLU A 385 7.27 -5.67 12.29
C GLU A 385 6.82 -5.51 10.84
N PRO A 386 7.71 -5.21 9.87
CA PRO A 386 7.31 -5.08 8.47
C PRO A 386 6.61 -6.33 7.97
N TYR A 387 5.48 -6.16 7.27
CA TYR A 387 4.62 -7.21 6.72
C TYR A 387 3.81 -8.03 7.73
N GLU A 388 4.02 -7.85 9.03
CA GLU A 388 3.31 -8.52 10.13
C GLU A 388 2.12 -7.68 10.64
N TYR A 389 1.37 -7.09 9.74
CA TYR A 389 0.20 -6.31 10.10
C TYR A 389 -0.92 -7.22 10.62
N PRO A 390 -1.49 -6.96 11.81
CA PRO A 390 -2.50 -7.82 12.42
C PRO A 390 -3.83 -7.83 11.64
N ASN A 391 -4.10 -6.78 10.89
CA ASN A 391 -5.29 -6.65 10.03
C ASN A 391 -5.11 -5.47 9.04
N VAL A 392 -6.13 -5.21 8.23
CA VAL A 392 -6.14 -4.12 7.23
C VAL A 392 -6.03 -2.71 7.83
N PHE A 393 -6.31 -2.54 9.13
CA PHE A 393 -6.20 -1.26 9.82
C PHE A 393 -4.79 -0.98 10.37
N ASN A 394 -3.76 -1.65 9.86
CA ASN A 394 -2.39 -1.47 10.31
C ASN A 394 -2.14 -2.03 11.74
N PHE A 395 -1.03 -1.65 12.38
CA PHE A 395 -0.65 -2.06 13.73
C PHE A 395 -1.51 -1.42 14.81
N TYR A 396 -2.00 -0.22 14.55
CA TYR A 396 -2.86 0.53 15.45
C TYR A 396 -4.14 0.93 14.72
N ARG A 397 -5.26 0.78 15.39
CA ARG A 397 -6.53 1.25 14.85
C ARG A 397 -6.56 2.79 14.80
N PRO A 398 -7.34 3.39 13.90
CA PRO A 398 -7.48 4.86 13.83
C PRO A 398 -7.99 5.51 15.13
N ASP A 399 -8.70 4.74 15.96
CA ASP A 399 -9.24 5.14 17.25
C ASP A 399 -8.37 4.71 18.45
N PHE A 400 -7.16 4.21 18.20
CA PHE A 400 -6.29 3.73 19.26
C PHE A 400 -5.80 4.86 20.16
N GLN A 401 -6.11 4.76 21.43
CA GLN A 401 -5.69 5.72 22.48
C GLN A 401 -4.89 4.97 23.54
N PRO A 402 -3.56 5.08 23.58
CA PRO A 402 -2.76 4.50 24.65
C PRO A 402 -3.08 5.15 25.98
N ASN A 403 -3.05 4.35 27.04
CA ASN A 403 -3.30 4.82 28.40
C ASN A 403 -2.40 5.98 28.81
N GLY A 404 -2.88 6.85 29.71
CA GLY A 404 -2.18 8.02 30.20
C GLY A 404 -2.57 9.29 29.47
N ARG A 405 -1.64 10.23 29.27
CA ARG A 405 -1.95 11.56 28.75
C ARG A 405 -2.69 11.60 27.41
N ILE A 406 -2.49 10.61 26.55
CA ILE A 406 -3.16 10.55 25.26
C ILE A 406 -4.64 10.26 25.49
N LEU A 407 -4.98 9.21 26.24
CA LEU A 407 -6.36 8.90 26.59
C LEU A 407 -6.99 10.01 27.45
N ASP A 408 -6.26 10.55 28.43
CA ASP A 408 -6.76 11.58 29.36
C ASP A 408 -7.15 12.88 28.65
N ASN A 409 -6.59 13.15 27.44
CA ASN A 409 -6.89 14.33 26.63
C ASN A 409 -7.71 13.99 25.37
N ASP A 410 -8.27 12.80 25.29
CA ASP A 410 -9.04 12.31 24.11
C ASP A 410 -8.28 12.49 22.77
N LEU A 411 -7.00 12.14 22.78
CA LEU A 411 -6.11 12.25 21.62
C LEU A 411 -5.82 10.88 21.01
N ASN A 412 -5.62 10.85 19.71
CA ASN A 412 -5.22 9.62 19.02
C ASN A 412 -3.76 9.27 19.30
N GLY A 413 -3.47 7.99 19.31
CA GLY A 413 -2.12 7.45 19.42
C GLY A 413 -1.34 7.51 18.10
N PRO A 414 -0.28 6.71 17.98
CA PRO A 414 0.40 6.54 16.70
C PRO A 414 -0.50 5.73 15.77
N GLU A 415 -0.84 6.28 14.66
CA GLU A 415 -1.55 5.61 13.58
C GLU A 415 -0.60 5.20 12.46
#